data_e0613c33208c19296eaac0bc6d62451f
#
_entry.id   e0613c33208c19296eaac0bc6d62451f
#
_cell.length_a   1.000
_cell.length_b   1.000
_cell.length_c   1.000
_cell.angle_alpha   90.00
_cell.angle_beta   90.00
_cell.angle_gamma   90.00
#
_symmetry.space_group_name_H-M   'P 1'
#
loop_
_entity.id
_entity.type
_entity.pdbx_description
1 polymer ?
#
loop_
_entity_poly.entity_id
_entity_poly.type
_entity_poly.pdbx_seq_one_letter_code
_entity_poly.pdbx_strand_id
1 'polypeptide(L)'
;MAISNTLSRPDPTWTTIQDSGVLDNGLPLSTTPLDTLRAGQKAYGIKSHSTPTALSTREKNIQVSDGAAIPVRIYTPDDKSQKRLPVVVVYHGGGWVMGDLDTEDGISLEKGC
;
A
#
# COMPACT_ATOMS: atom_id res chain seq x y z
N MET A 1 -32.09 7.73 -22.01
CA MET A 1 -32.32 7.20 -20.65
C MET A 1 -31.56 8.10 -19.69
N ALA A 2 -32.26 8.93 -18.93
CA ALA A 2 -31.61 9.82 -17.97
C ALA A 2 -31.14 8.97 -16.77
N ILE A 3 -29.82 8.90 -16.54
CA ILE A 3 -29.23 8.31 -15.35
C ILE A 3 -29.75 9.14 -14.19
N SER A 4 -30.44 8.47 -13.26
CA SER A 4 -31.04 9.09 -12.08
C SER A 4 -29.98 9.91 -11.31
N ASN A 5 -30.15 11.22 -11.24
CA ASN A 5 -29.31 12.15 -10.46
C ASN A 5 -29.26 11.82 -8.95
N THR A 6 -30.02 10.84 -8.50
CA THR A 6 -30.07 10.42 -7.10
C THR A 6 -28.84 9.62 -6.66
N LEU A 7 -28.15 8.94 -7.60
CA LEU A 7 -26.95 8.15 -7.31
C LEU A 7 -25.64 8.99 -7.31
N SER A 8 -25.72 10.25 -7.73
CA SER A 8 -24.56 11.14 -7.84
C SER A 8 -24.53 12.25 -6.78
N ARG A 9 -25.44 12.24 -5.81
CA ARG A 9 -25.36 13.19 -4.69
C ARG A 9 -24.35 12.69 -3.67
N PRO A 10 -23.27 13.44 -3.40
CA PRO A 10 -22.37 13.13 -2.31
C PRO A 10 -23.13 13.11 -0.98
N ASP A 11 -22.73 12.25 -0.08
CA ASP A 11 -23.21 12.28 1.31
C ASP A 11 -22.93 13.66 1.91
N PRO A 12 -23.88 14.27 2.66
CA PRO A 12 -23.68 15.59 3.27
C PRO A 12 -22.45 15.66 4.18
N THR A 13 -22.13 14.57 4.89
CA THR A 13 -20.93 14.48 5.72
C THR A 13 -19.67 14.54 4.87
N TRP A 14 -19.65 13.85 3.73
CA TRP A 14 -18.55 13.91 2.77
C TRP A 14 -18.36 15.32 2.22
N THR A 15 -19.43 16.00 1.84
CA THR A 15 -19.38 17.39 1.36
C THR A 15 -18.79 18.32 2.42
N THR A 16 -19.18 18.16 3.68
CA THR A 16 -18.61 18.93 4.80
C THR A 16 -17.10 18.71 4.96
N ILE A 17 -16.62 17.47 4.85
CA ILE A 17 -15.20 17.13 4.92
C ILE A 17 -14.45 17.77 3.75
N GLN A 18 -15.00 17.66 2.55
CA GLN A 18 -14.41 18.23 1.35
C GLN A 18 -14.31 19.76 1.44
N ASP A 19 -15.38 20.44 1.85
CA ASP A 19 -15.44 21.89 1.99
C ASP A 19 -14.55 22.43 3.13
N SER A 20 -14.21 21.60 4.11
CA SER A 20 -13.31 21.97 5.20
C SER A 20 -11.85 22.15 4.78
N GLY A 21 -11.47 21.72 3.54
CA GLY A 21 -10.12 21.76 3.04
C GLY A 21 -9.15 20.79 3.73
N VAL A 22 -9.64 19.92 4.62
CA VAL A 22 -8.79 18.95 5.32
C VAL A 22 -8.14 17.95 4.36
N LEU A 23 -8.76 17.73 3.20
CA LEU A 23 -8.24 16.85 2.14
C LEU A 23 -7.24 17.56 1.22
N ASP A 24 -7.14 18.89 1.28
CA ASP A 24 -6.27 19.68 0.39
C ASP A 24 -4.82 19.75 0.88
N ASN A 25 -4.51 19.10 2.01
CA ASN A 25 -3.16 19.06 2.59
C ASN A 25 -2.18 18.16 1.83
N GLY A 26 -2.62 17.52 0.74
CA GLY A 26 -1.79 16.69 -0.13
C GLY A 26 -1.21 17.44 -1.32
N LEU A 27 -0.15 16.88 -1.91
CA LEU A 27 0.35 17.35 -3.20
C LEU A 27 -0.72 17.12 -4.28
N PRO A 28 -0.99 18.12 -5.15
CA PRO A 28 -1.97 17.94 -6.21
C PRO A 28 -1.49 16.88 -7.21
N LEU A 29 -2.14 15.72 -7.21
CA LEU A 29 -1.77 14.56 -8.03
C LEU A 29 -1.70 14.87 -9.53
N SER A 30 -2.56 15.78 -10.00
CA SER A 30 -2.63 16.16 -11.42
C SER A 30 -1.45 16.98 -11.94
N THR A 31 -0.72 17.65 -11.06
CA THR A 31 0.37 18.57 -11.45
C THR A 31 1.71 18.21 -10.83
N THR A 32 1.75 17.30 -9.85
CA THR A 32 2.99 16.89 -9.20
C THR A 32 3.71 15.85 -10.07
N PRO A 33 5.00 16.04 -10.36
CA PRO A 33 5.79 15.04 -11.09
C PRO A 33 5.78 13.69 -10.37
N LEU A 34 5.70 12.61 -11.15
CA LEU A 34 5.58 11.25 -10.64
C LEU A 34 6.73 10.86 -9.70
N ASP A 35 7.95 11.26 -10.04
CA ASP A 35 9.12 10.97 -9.20
C ASP A 35 9.04 11.65 -7.83
N THR A 36 8.45 12.85 -7.77
CA THR A 36 8.19 13.56 -6.51
C THR A 36 7.16 12.81 -5.66
N LEU A 37 6.09 12.32 -6.28
CA LEU A 37 5.07 11.52 -5.59
C LEU A 37 5.65 10.22 -5.04
N ARG A 38 6.44 9.50 -5.84
CA ARG A 38 7.10 8.26 -5.44
C ARG A 38 8.09 8.47 -4.30
N ALA A 39 8.89 9.53 -4.37
CA ALA A 39 9.83 9.88 -3.31
C ALA A 39 9.11 10.22 -1.99
N GLY A 40 8.01 10.98 -2.06
CA GLY A 40 7.17 11.30 -0.90
C GLY A 40 6.56 10.06 -0.26
N GLN A 41 6.00 9.17 -1.07
CA GLN A 41 5.42 7.92 -0.60
C GLN A 41 6.46 7.03 0.08
N LYS A 42 7.63 6.87 -0.53
CA LYS A 42 8.72 6.09 0.04
C LYS A 42 9.18 6.66 1.39
N ALA A 43 9.32 7.98 1.49
CA ALA A 43 9.69 8.65 2.75
C ALA A 43 8.64 8.46 3.85
N TYR A 44 7.34 8.39 3.49
CA TYR A 44 6.26 8.11 4.42
C TYR A 44 6.29 6.65 4.88
N GLY A 45 6.42 5.69 3.97
CA GLY A 45 6.47 4.26 4.27
C GLY A 45 7.58 3.91 5.28
N ILE A 46 8.78 4.40 5.05
CA ILE A 46 9.93 4.15 5.95
C ILE A 46 9.68 4.65 7.39
N LYS A 47 8.90 5.70 7.57
CA LYS A 47 8.60 6.28 8.90
C LYS A 47 7.50 5.55 9.65
N SER A 48 6.66 4.81 8.97
CA SER A 48 5.41 4.30 9.55
C SER A 48 5.54 2.95 10.22
N HIS A 49 6.63 2.21 10.01
CA HIS A 49 6.65 0.79 10.41
C HIS A 49 7.97 0.38 11.06
N SER A 50 7.84 -0.20 12.26
CA SER A 50 8.90 -0.97 12.90
C SER A 50 8.64 -2.46 12.67
N THR A 51 9.62 -3.18 12.13
CA THR A 51 9.50 -4.65 11.99
C THR A 51 9.35 -5.28 13.37
N PRO A 52 8.32 -6.08 13.62
CA PRO A 52 8.20 -6.82 14.87
C PRO A 52 9.41 -7.73 15.08
N THR A 53 9.88 -7.82 16.31
CA THR A 53 11.09 -8.58 16.67
C THR A 53 10.96 -10.11 16.52
N ALA A 54 9.74 -10.60 16.28
CA ALA A 54 9.42 -12.02 16.14
C ALA A 54 9.29 -12.53 14.70
N LEU A 55 9.76 -11.73 13.72
CA LEU A 55 9.68 -12.07 12.30
C LEU A 55 11.06 -12.02 11.65
N SER A 56 11.39 -13.03 10.88
CA SER A 56 12.50 -13.00 9.93
C SER A 56 12.01 -12.50 8.56
N THR A 57 12.77 -11.61 7.95
CA THR A 57 12.44 -11.00 6.66
C THR A 57 13.50 -11.35 5.62
N ARG A 58 13.08 -11.70 4.42
CA ARG A 58 13.98 -11.90 3.28
C ARG A 58 13.37 -11.36 2.00
N GLU A 59 14.21 -10.87 1.10
CA GLU A 59 13.82 -10.45 -0.24
C GLU A 59 14.26 -11.46 -1.29
N LYS A 60 13.47 -11.60 -2.34
CA LYS A 60 13.74 -12.46 -3.48
C LYS A 60 13.16 -11.85 -4.74
N ASN A 61 13.88 -11.97 -5.86
CA ASN A 61 13.35 -11.64 -7.16
C ASN A 61 12.71 -12.89 -7.80
N ILE A 62 11.47 -12.75 -8.27
CA ILE A 62 10.74 -13.78 -9.00
C ILE A 62 10.79 -13.40 -10.48
N GLN A 63 11.32 -14.31 -11.31
CA GLN A 63 11.28 -14.15 -12.76
C GLN A 63 9.86 -14.38 -13.27
N VAL A 64 9.38 -13.47 -14.11
CA VAL A 64 8.08 -13.59 -14.79
C VAL A 64 8.26 -13.92 -16.27
N SER A 65 7.17 -14.31 -16.93
CA SER A 65 7.20 -14.90 -18.28
C SER A 65 7.74 -13.98 -19.37
N ASP A 66 7.68 -12.66 -19.16
CA ASP A 66 8.23 -11.66 -20.09
C ASP A 66 9.71 -11.34 -19.87
N GLY A 67 10.38 -12.06 -18.94
CA GLY A 67 11.78 -11.86 -18.61
C GLY A 67 12.04 -10.79 -17.54
N ALA A 68 11.02 -10.09 -17.08
CA ALA A 68 11.16 -9.16 -15.97
C ALA A 68 11.35 -9.88 -14.64
N ALA A 69 11.82 -9.18 -13.63
CA ALA A 69 11.97 -9.69 -12.27
C ALA A 69 11.13 -8.84 -11.30
N ILE A 70 10.28 -9.50 -10.53
CA ILE A 70 9.45 -8.86 -9.52
C ILE A 70 10.10 -9.08 -8.15
N PRO A 71 10.45 -8.02 -7.42
CA PRO A 71 10.93 -8.16 -6.05
C PRO A 71 9.76 -8.54 -5.14
N VAL A 72 9.97 -9.51 -4.28
CA VAL A 72 9.03 -9.92 -3.23
C VAL A 72 9.72 -9.91 -1.88
N ARG A 73 9.00 -9.51 -0.85
CA ARG A 73 9.43 -9.57 0.54
C ARG A 73 8.66 -10.67 1.25
N ILE A 74 9.34 -11.55 1.94
CA ILE A 74 8.79 -12.71 2.62
C ILE A 74 9.03 -12.53 4.11
N TYR A 75 7.97 -12.49 4.88
CA TYR A 75 7.97 -12.46 6.34
C TYR A 75 7.70 -13.87 6.85
N THR A 76 8.52 -14.33 7.76
CA THR A 76 8.40 -15.66 8.34
C THR A 76 8.43 -15.53 9.86
N PRO A 77 7.40 -16.00 10.59
CA PRO A 77 7.44 -16.05 12.05
C PRO A 77 8.62 -16.86 12.55
N ASP A 78 9.27 -16.39 13.61
CA ASP A 78 10.40 -17.08 14.22
C ASP A 78 9.97 -18.32 15.03
N ASP A 79 8.65 -18.45 15.30
CA ASP A 79 8.10 -19.65 15.94
C ASP A 79 8.14 -20.85 14.99
N LYS A 80 9.06 -21.76 15.29
CA LYS A 80 9.26 -23.02 14.55
C LYS A 80 8.41 -24.18 15.06
N SER A 81 7.48 -23.94 15.97
CA SER A 81 6.62 -24.99 16.55
C SER A 81 5.70 -25.64 15.50
N GLN A 82 5.34 -24.90 14.45
CA GLN A 82 4.50 -25.37 13.36
C GLN A 82 5.33 -25.73 12.12
N LYS A 83 5.19 -26.96 11.64
CA LYS A 83 5.87 -27.44 10.42
C LYS A 83 5.29 -26.84 9.13
N ARG A 84 4.06 -26.36 9.15
CA ARG A 84 3.37 -25.75 8.00
C ARG A 84 2.57 -24.56 8.50
N LEU A 85 2.81 -23.42 7.88
CA LEU A 85 2.10 -22.17 8.14
C LEU A 85 1.21 -21.84 6.94
N PRO A 86 0.04 -21.22 7.16
CA PRO A 86 -0.70 -20.61 6.07
C PRO A 86 0.13 -19.49 5.41
N VAL A 87 -0.11 -19.26 4.15
CA VAL A 87 0.55 -18.17 3.41
C VAL A 87 -0.48 -17.11 3.05
N VAL A 88 -0.18 -15.87 3.36
CA VAL A 88 -0.95 -14.70 2.91
C VAL A 88 -0.11 -13.99 1.83
N VAL A 89 -0.69 -13.72 0.68
CA VAL A 89 -0.05 -12.95 -0.38
C VAL A 89 -0.68 -11.58 -0.41
N VAL A 90 0.13 -10.55 -0.28
CA VAL A 90 -0.29 -9.14 -0.30
C VAL A 90 0.25 -8.47 -1.54
N TYR A 91 -0.60 -7.77 -2.26
CA TYR A 91 -0.23 -6.93 -3.39
C TYR A 91 -0.45 -5.48 -2.98
N HIS A 92 0.57 -4.64 -3.17
CA HIS A 92 0.45 -3.23 -2.83
C HIS A 92 -0.54 -2.50 -3.73
N GLY A 93 -1.18 -1.49 -3.17
CA GLY A 93 -1.99 -0.52 -3.92
C GLY A 93 -1.12 0.49 -4.67
N GLY A 94 -1.76 1.47 -5.34
CA GLY A 94 -1.04 2.60 -5.96
C GLY A 94 -1.37 2.86 -7.43
N GLY A 95 -2.47 2.26 -7.94
CA GLY A 95 -3.00 2.57 -9.29
C GLY A 95 -2.00 2.28 -10.42
N TRP A 96 -1.19 1.24 -10.31
CA TRP A 96 -0.11 0.86 -11.24
C TRP A 96 1.01 1.90 -11.42
N VAL A 97 0.99 2.96 -10.66
CA VAL A 97 1.88 4.12 -10.80
C VAL A 97 2.79 4.28 -9.59
N MET A 98 2.27 3.98 -8.42
CA MET A 98 2.93 4.12 -7.13
C MET A 98 2.89 2.81 -6.35
N GLY A 99 3.66 2.75 -5.27
CA GLY A 99 3.76 1.59 -4.40
C GLY A 99 5.07 0.84 -4.60
N ASP A 100 5.54 0.28 -3.51
CA ASP A 100 6.69 -0.62 -3.45
C ASP A 100 6.58 -1.51 -2.21
N LEU A 101 7.60 -2.31 -1.95
CA LEU A 101 7.62 -3.21 -0.80
C LEU A 101 7.56 -2.48 0.54
N ASP A 102 8.12 -1.26 0.60
CA ASP A 102 8.22 -0.49 1.85
C ASP A 102 6.90 0.22 2.20
N THR A 103 6.07 0.54 1.20
CA THR A 103 4.83 1.29 1.41
C THR A 103 3.72 0.47 2.08
N GLU A 104 3.76 -0.85 1.93
CA GLU A 104 2.74 -1.76 2.48
C GLU A 104 3.25 -2.66 3.62
N ASP A 105 4.47 -2.42 4.09
CA ASP A 105 5.06 -3.20 5.17
C ASP A 105 4.18 -3.23 6.42
N GLY A 106 3.56 -2.11 6.79
CA GLY A 106 2.68 -2.04 7.95
C GLY A 106 1.49 -2.99 7.87
N ILE A 107 0.81 -2.99 6.73
CA ILE A 107 -0.35 -3.86 6.51
C ILE A 107 0.09 -5.34 6.49
N SER A 108 1.23 -5.63 5.87
CA SER A 108 1.78 -6.98 5.79
C SER A 108 2.17 -7.53 7.16
N LEU A 109 2.71 -6.68 8.03
CA LEU A 109 3.15 -7.03 9.38
C LEU A 109 1.96 -7.20 10.34
N GLU A 110 0.93 -6.37 10.24
CA GLU A 110 -0.28 -6.48 11.07
C GLU A 110 -1.14 -7.70 10.74
N LYS A 111 -1.15 -8.13 9.48
CA LYS A 111 -1.97 -9.27 8.99
C LYS A 111 -1.27 -10.62 9.12
N GLY A 112 0.02 -10.64 9.36
CA GLY A 112 0.84 -11.84 9.44
C GLY A 112 1.06 -12.39 10.85
N CYS A 113 0.53 -11.71 11.88
CA CYS A 113 0.62 -12.14 13.30
C CYS A 113 -0.67 -12.77 13.78
#